data_19afc2e1df25069099d014bbf267d0a3
#
_entry.id   19afc2e1df25069099d014bbf267d0a3
#
_cell.length_a   1.000
_cell.length_b   1.000
_cell.length_c   1.000
_cell.angle_alpha   90.00
_cell.angle_beta   90.00
_cell.angle_gamma   90.00
#
_symmetry.space_group_name_H-M   'P 1'
#
loop_
_entity.id
_entity.type
_entity.pdbx_description
1 polymer ?
#
loop_
_entity_poly.entity_id
_entity_poly.type
_entity_poly.pdbx_seq_one_letter_code
_entity_poly.pdbx_strand_id
1 'polypeptide(L)'
;MCQLTAPYMPSGSQIINIASVAAFQPIPYIDIYGATKAFVLSFSRALNRELRSRGIGVMAVCPFWTKTAFFDRAIRESEQPIVKKYVAMYDVEDIVTRTWRDAKRGKDVCKYGFIARTQAGLAKILPHSLVMDVWMKQQKLR
;
A
#
# COMPACT_ATOMS: atom_id res chain seq x y z
N MET A 1 -8.35 -12.94 10.13
CA MET A 1 -8.75 -13.61 8.87
C MET A 1 -7.60 -14.40 8.26
N CYS A 2 -6.57 -13.82 7.63
CA CYS A 2 -5.55 -14.57 6.87
C CYS A 2 -4.94 -15.76 7.61
N GLN A 3 -4.54 -15.61 8.87
CA GLN A 3 -3.98 -16.71 9.68
C GLN A 3 -4.99 -17.81 9.99
N LEU A 4 -6.27 -17.44 10.17
CA LEU A 4 -7.34 -18.41 10.47
C LEU A 4 -7.75 -19.20 9.22
N THR A 5 -7.66 -18.61 8.04
CA THR A 5 -8.04 -19.27 6.79
C THR A 5 -6.89 -20.05 6.16
N ALA A 6 -5.63 -19.62 6.38
CA ALA A 6 -4.47 -20.25 5.80
C ALA A 6 -4.37 -21.77 6.01
N PRO A 7 -4.71 -22.35 7.20
CA PRO A 7 -4.68 -23.80 7.39
C PRO A 7 -5.54 -24.58 6.39
N TYR A 8 -6.64 -24.01 5.94
CA TYR A 8 -7.64 -24.64 5.05
C TYR A 8 -7.41 -24.36 3.56
N MET A 9 -6.38 -23.57 3.22
CA MET A 9 -6.11 -23.21 1.83
C MET A 9 -5.26 -24.29 1.14
N PRO A 10 -5.67 -24.77 -0.05
CA PRO A 10 -4.86 -25.69 -0.84
C PRO A 10 -3.64 -24.99 -1.48
N SER A 11 -2.68 -25.80 -1.90
CA SER A 11 -1.55 -25.30 -2.71
C SER A 11 -2.03 -24.59 -3.99
N GLY A 12 -1.35 -23.54 -4.39
CA GLY A 12 -1.77 -22.66 -5.50
C GLY A 12 -2.70 -21.52 -5.11
N SER A 13 -3.19 -21.50 -3.86
CA SER A 13 -4.04 -20.39 -3.36
C SER A 13 -3.27 -19.08 -3.25
N GLN A 14 -4.02 -17.97 -3.29
CA GLN A 14 -3.48 -16.61 -3.19
C GLN A 14 -4.23 -15.79 -2.14
N ILE A 15 -3.50 -15.07 -1.30
CA ILE A 15 -4.02 -14.03 -0.40
C ILE A 15 -3.53 -12.68 -0.92
N ILE A 16 -4.44 -11.76 -1.18
CA ILE A 16 -4.11 -10.42 -1.65
C ILE A 16 -4.62 -9.41 -0.62
N ASN A 17 -3.69 -8.75 0.07
CA ASN A 17 -3.99 -7.74 1.08
C ASN A 17 -3.78 -6.34 0.51
N ILE A 18 -4.75 -5.44 0.73
CA ILE A 18 -4.67 -4.06 0.23
C ILE A 18 -3.98 -3.17 1.27
N ALA A 19 -2.71 -2.89 1.02
CA ALA A 19 -1.91 -1.92 1.75
C ALA A 19 -2.01 -0.51 1.10
N SER A 20 -0.92 0.21 0.98
CA SER A 20 -0.78 1.51 0.31
C SER A 20 0.70 1.84 0.11
N VAL A 21 1.03 2.77 -0.76
CA VAL A 21 2.37 3.40 -0.80
C VAL A 21 2.67 4.14 0.51
N ALA A 22 1.65 4.59 1.22
CA ALA A 22 1.75 5.12 2.59
C ALA A 22 2.44 4.17 3.59
N ALA A 23 2.47 2.87 3.31
CA ALA A 23 3.14 1.86 4.14
C ALA A 23 4.68 1.96 4.17
N PHE A 24 5.27 2.73 3.28
CA PHE A 24 6.74 2.79 3.13
C PHE A 24 7.38 3.93 3.91
N GLN A 25 6.60 4.85 4.46
CA GLN A 25 7.09 6.04 5.15
C GLN A 25 6.15 6.51 6.24
N PRO A 26 6.64 7.17 7.32
CA PRO A 26 5.77 7.89 8.23
C PRO A 26 5.15 9.10 7.54
N ILE A 27 3.87 9.37 7.83
CA ILE A 27 3.11 10.44 7.17
C ILE A 27 2.42 11.29 8.24
N PRO A 28 2.98 12.48 8.57
CA PRO A 28 2.36 13.40 9.53
C PRO A 28 0.92 13.72 9.17
N TYR A 29 0.07 13.82 10.19
CA TYR A 29 -1.36 14.12 10.15
C TYR A 29 -2.27 12.99 9.59
N ILE A 30 -1.72 11.96 8.99
CA ILE A 30 -2.41 10.71 8.63
C ILE A 30 -1.58 9.50 9.09
N ASP A 31 -0.97 9.64 10.24
CA ASP A 31 -0.04 8.71 10.90
C ASP A 31 -0.68 7.34 11.17
N ILE A 32 -1.89 7.32 11.76
CA ILE A 32 -2.64 6.08 12.02
C ILE A 32 -2.88 5.31 10.71
N TYR A 33 -3.29 6.01 9.66
CA TYR A 33 -3.46 5.38 8.35
C TYR A 33 -2.15 4.77 7.85
N GLY A 34 -1.07 5.56 7.85
CA GLY A 34 0.27 5.11 7.47
C GLY A 34 0.72 3.89 8.27
N ALA A 35 0.56 3.94 9.60
CA ALA A 35 0.91 2.85 10.50
C ALA A 35 0.11 1.56 10.22
N THR A 36 -1.21 1.67 10.01
CA THR A 36 -2.04 0.50 9.67
C THR A 36 -1.63 -0.12 8.34
N LYS A 37 -1.28 0.71 7.34
CA LYS A 37 -0.82 0.21 6.03
C LYS A 37 0.58 -0.39 6.08
N ALA A 38 1.47 0.12 6.93
CA ALA A 38 2.78 -0.47 7.22
C ALA A 38 2.63 -1.84 7.91
N PHE A 39 1.71 -1.97 8.85
CA PHE A 39 1.35 -3.25 9.44
C PHE A 39 0.92 -4.26 8.37
N VAL A 40 -0.04 -3.90 7.50
CA VAL A 40 -0.53 -4.78 6.44
C VAL A 40 0.60 -5.21 5.51
N LEU A 41 1.48 -4.29 5.11
CA LEU A 41 2.62 -4.58 4.25
C LEU A 41 3.59 -5.58 4.92
N SER A 42 4.00 -5.30 6.15
CA SER A 42 4.94 -6.14 6.90
C SER A 42 4.36 -7.53 7.18
N PHE A 43 3.11 -7.58 7.67
CA PHE A 43 2.37 -8.81 7.91
C PHE A 43 2.26 -9.68 6.66
N SER A 44 1.86 -9.10 5.53
CA SER A 44 1.69 -9.85 4.28
C SER A 44 3.01 -10.46 3.80
N ARG A 45 4.10 -9.74 3.92
CA ARG A 45 5.43 -10.21 3.51
C ARG A 45 5.94 -11.34 4.40
N ALA A 46 5.73 -11.23 5.72
CA ALA A 46 6.07 -12.28 6.66
C ALA A 46 5.25 -13.55 6.37
N LEU A 47 3.93 -13.40 6.27
CA LEU A 47 3.01 -14.50 5.98
C LEU A 47 3.30 -15.18 4.63
N ASN A 48 3.70 -14.40 3.61
CA ASN A 48 4.14 -14.97 2.33
C ASN A 48 5.35 -15.90 2.50
N ARG A 49 6.28 -15.52 3.36
CA ARG A 49 7.48 -16.35 3.63
C ARG A 49 7.12 -17.63 4.37
N GLU A 50 6.21 -17.52 5.36
CA GLU A 50 5.73 -18.67 6.15
C GLU A 50 4.97 -19.70 5.31
N LEU A 51 4.10 -19.23 4.41
CA LEU A 51 3.20 -20.08 3.61
C LEU A 51 3.84 -20.59 2.31
N ARG A 52 5.04 -20.15 1.98
CA ARG A 52 5.71 -20.49 0.72
C ARG A 52 5.91 -21.99 0.53
N SER A 53 6.30 -22.72 1.61
CA SER A 53 6.48 -24.17 1.58
C SER A 53 5.19 -24.94 1.29
N ARG A 54 4.04 -24.33 1.58
CA ARG A 54 2.71 -24.86 1.27
C ARG A 54 2.20 -24.51 -0.11
N GLY A 55 2.99 -23.78 -0.91
CA GLY A 55 2.58 -23.31 -2.23
C GLY A 55 1.48 -22.24 -2.20
N ILE A 56 1.30 -21.52 -1.08
CA ILE A 56 0.32 -20.45 -0.93
C ILE A 56 1.04 -19.11 -1.07
N GLY A 57 0.60 -18.28 -2.02
CA GLY A 57 1.12 -16.93 -2.22
C GLY A 57 0.39 -15.91 -1.37
N VAL A 58 1.14 -14.95 -0.80
CA VAL A 58 0.56 -13.79 -0.12
C VAL A 58 1.20 -12.53 -0.68
N MET A 59 0.38 -11.58 -1.10
CA MET A 59 0.86 -10.33 -1.69
C MET A 59 0.22 -9.11 -1.04
N ALA A 60 1.04 -8.09 -0.72
CA ALA A 60 0.58 -6.76 -0.39
C ALA A 60 0.47 -5.91 -1.66
N VAL A 61 -0.71 -5.41 -1.95
CA VAL A 61 -0.92 -4.42 -3.01
C VAL A 61 -0.79 -3.04 -2.39
N CYS A 62 0.13 -2.24 -2.93
CA CYS A 62 0.44 -0.90 -2.45
C CYS A 62 0.04 0.13 -3.53
N PRO A 63 -1.25 0.48 -3.64
CA PRO A 63 -1.69 1.50 -4.57
C PRO A 63 -1.16 2.87 -4.16
N PHE A 64 -0.98 3.73 -5.15
CA PHE A 64 -0.86 5.17 -4.97
C PHE A 64 -2.26 5.81 -4.96
N TRP A 65 -2.39 7.10 -5.25
CA TRP A 65 -3.70 7.72 -5.37
C TRP A 65 -4.52 7.03 -6.47
N THR A 66 -5.69 6.54 -6.11
CA THR A 66 -6.55 5.74 -7.00
C THR A 66 -7.93 6.38 -7.10
N LYS A 67 -8.47 6.48 -8.29
CA LYS A 67 -9.81 7.02 -8.53
C LYS A 67 -10.87 6.09 -7.94
N THR A 68 -11.30 6.36 -6.71
CA THR A 68 -12.31 5.56 -5.99
C THR A 68 -13.16 6.46 -5.09
N ALA A 69 -14.34 6.00 -4.72
CA ALA A 69 -15.22 6.66 -3.75
C ALA A 69 -14.61 6.82 -2.33
N PHE A 70 -13.46 6.21 -2.07
CA PHE A 70 -12.74 6.36 -0.80
C PHE A 70 -12.35 7.81 -0.52
N PHE A 71 -11.85 8.52 -1.53
CA PHE A 71 -11.46 9.93 -1.39
C PHE A 71 -12.67 10.84 -1.25
N ASP A 72 -13.76 10.55 -1.95
CA ASP A 72 -15.00 11.32 -1.84
C ASP A 72 -15.56 11.27 -0.42
N ARG A 73 -15.50 10.10 0.23
CA ARG A 73 -15.88 9.95 1.65
C ARG A 73 -14.94 10.69 2.58
N ALA A 74 -13.63 10.51 2.43
CA ALA A 74 -12.63 11.15 3.27
C ALA A 74 -12.72 12.69 3.22
N ILE A 75 -13.07 13.26 2.07
CA ILE A 75 -13.29 14.69 1.92
C ILE A 75 -14.61 15.13 2.56
N ARG A 76 -15.70 14.36 2.39
CA ARG A 76 -17.01 14.71 2.95
C ARG A 76 -17.07 14.65 4.48
N GLU A 77 -16.34 13.69 5.07
CA GLU A 77 -16.33 13.47 6.53
C GLU A 77 -15.31 14.37 7.25
N SER A 78 -14.49 15.12 6.53
CA SER A 78 -13.46 16.00 7.11
C SER A 78 -13.83 17.47 6.91
N GLU A 79 -13.96 18.21 8.00
CA GLU A 79 -14.13 19.68 7.94
C GLU A 79 -12.92 20.38 7.29
N GLN A 80 -11.73 19.77 7.40
CA GLN A 80 -10.51 20.27 6.76
C GLN A 80 -9.70 19.09 6.19
N PRO A 81 -9.76 18.83 4.88
CA PRO A 81 -9.02 17.75 4.28
C PRO A 81 -7.50 17.99 4.40
N ILE A 82 -6.82 17.05 5.05
CA ILE A 82 -5.36 17.09 5.24
C ILE A 82 -4.67 16.94 3.86
N VAL A 83 -5.19 16.08 3.03
CA VAL A 83 -4.65 15.87 1.69
C VAL A 83 -5.24 16.89 0.73
N LYS A 84 -4.40 17.86 0.34
CA LYS A 84 -4.78 18.98 -0.55
C LYS A 84 -4.28 18.79 -1.98
N LYS A 85 -3.25 17.95 -2.19
CA LYS A 85 -2.59 17.80 -3.49
C LYS A 85 -2.39 16.33 -3.84
N TYR A 86 -2.96 15.92 -4.95
CA TYR A 86 -2.77 14.59 -5.56
C TYR A 86 -1.78 14.70 -6.71
N VAL A 87 -0.61 14.05 -6.60
CA VAL A 87 0.46 14.16 -7.60
C VAL A 87 0.12 13.37 -8.88
N ALA A 88 -0.54 12.23 -8.72
CA ALA A 88 -1.04 11.41 -9.82
C ALA A 88 -2.15 10.51 -9.31
N MET A 89 -3.18 10.30 -10.11
CA MET A 89 -4.27 9.36 -9.82
C MET A 89 -4.27 8.27 -10.89
N TYR A 90 -4.40 7.03 -10.44
CA TYR A 90 -4.42 5.86 -11.30
C TYR A 90 -5.82 5.24 -11.35
N ASP A 91 -6.14 4.60 -12.45
CA ASP A 91 -7.39 3.86 -12.61
C ASP A 91 -7.33 2.50 -11.90
N VAL A 92 -8.46 2.06 -11.38
CA VAL A 92 -8.57 0.81 -10.60
C VAL A 92 -8.22 -0.40 -11.47
N GLU A 93 -8.69 -0.41 -12.70
CA GLU A 93 -8.52 -1.49 -13.67
C GLU A 93 -7.03 -1.77 -13.93
N ASP A 94 -6.23 -0.72 -14.07
CA ASP A 94 -4.80 -0.84 -14.28
C ASP A 94 -4.08 -1.46 -13.08
N ILE A 95 -4.48 -1.03 -11.87
CA ILE A 95 -3.92 -1.55 -10.62
C ILE A 95 -4.30 -3.02 -10.46
N VAL A 96 -5.56 -3.39 -10.72
CA VAL A 96 -6.06 -4.77 -10.64
C VAL A 96 -5.34 -5.66 -11.64
N THR A 97 -5.23 -5.22 -12.90
CA THR A 97 -4.52 -5.94 -13.97
C THR A 97 -3.05 -6.19 -13.59
N ARG A 98 -2.40 -5.18 -13.05
CA ARG A 98 -1.01 -5.31 -12.58
C ARG A 98 -0.91 -6.24 -11.37
N THR A 99 -1.82 -6.12 -10.42
CA THR A 99 -1.90 -6.97 -9.22
C THR A 99 -1.98 -8.43 -9.62
N TRP A 100 -2.91 -8.77 -10.50
CA TRP A 100 -3.10 -10.13 -10.97
C TRP A 100 -1.87 -10.70 -11.67
N ARG A 101 -1.23 -9.90 -12.53
CA ARG A 101 0.02 -10.27 -13.20
C ARG A 101 1.16 -10.53 -12.21
N ASP A 102 1.30 -9.67 -11.21
CA ASP A 102 2.35 -9.78 -10.20
C ASP A 102 2.09 -10.95 -9.25
N ALA A 103 0.82 -11.24 -8.88
CA ALA A 103 0.43 -12.41 -8.10
C ALA A 103 0.78 -13.72 -8.81
N LYS A 104 0.44 -13.85 -10.10
CA LYS A 104 0.82 -15.02 -10.93
C LYS A 104 2.34 -15.23 -11.03
N ARG A 105 3.13 -14.18 -10.83
CA ARG A 105 4.61 -14.24 -10.81
C ARG A 105 5.18 -14.50 -9.42
N GLY A 106 4.34 -14.76 -8.42
CA GLY A 106 4.74 -15.04 -7.04
C GLY A 106 5.38 -13.85 -6.31
N LYS A 107 5.08 -12.61 -6.72
CA LYS A 107 5.61 -11.43 -6.02
C LYS A 107 4.89 -11.23 -4.68
N ASP A 108 5.64 -10.80 -3.68
CA ASP A 108 5.15 -10.47 -2.34
C ASP A 108 4.59 -9.04 -2.23
N VAL A 109 4.97 -8.14 -3.16
CA VAL A 109 4.53 -6.73 -3.17
C VAL A 109 4.21 -6.27 -4.58
N CYS A 110 3.03 -5.70 -4.79
CA CYS A 110 2.65 -5.01 -6.01
C CYS A 110 2.64 -3.49 -5.81
N LYS A 111 3.34 -2.75 -6.66
CA LYS A 111 3.35 -1.29 -6.74
C LYS A 111 3.07 -0.88 -8.18
N TYR A 112 1.94 -0.22 -8.42
CA TYR A 112 1.57 0.26 -9.74
C TYR A 112 1.97 1.72 -9.94
N GLY A 113 2.53 2.01 -11.12
CA GLY A 113 2.95 3.34 -11.52
C GLY A 113 4.40 3.67 -11.18
N PHE A 114 4.98 4.57 -11.97
CA PHE A 114 6.38 5.00 -11.80
C PHE A 114 6.55 5.75 -10.48
N ILE A 115 5.67 6.71 -10.18
CA ILE A 115 5.72 7.53 -8.97
C ILE A 115 5.63 6.67 -7.70
N ALA A 116 4.72 5.69 -7.66
CA ALA A 116 4.60 4.78 -6.53
C ALA A 116 5.87 3.97 -6.28
N ARG A 117 6.53 3.54 -7.36
CA ARG A 117 7.77 2.75 -7.29
C ARG A 117 8.96 3.59 -6.84
N THR A 118 9.11 4.81 -7.38
CA THR A 118 10.18 5.73 -7.00
C THR A 118 10.03 6.21 -5.57
N GLN A 119 8.82 6.62 -5.16
CA GLN A 119 8.55 7.02 -3.77
C GLN A 119 8.87 5.90 -2.77
N ALA A 120 8.35 4.68 -3.01
CA ALA A 120 8.65 3.53 -2.16
C ALA A 120 10.13 3.13 -2.16
N GLY A 121 10.87 3.43 -3.22
CA GLY A 121 12.33 3.25 -3.30
C GLY A 121 13.07 4.31 -2.48
N LEU A 122 12.75 5.58 -2.69
CA LEU A 122 13.37 6.70 -1.98
C LEU A 122 13.12 6.66 -0.48
N ALA A 123 11.89 6.30 -0.06
CA ALA A 123 11.54 6.15 1.35
C ALA A 123 12.36 5.09 2.10
N LYS A 124 13.03 4.18 1.40
CA LYS A 124 13.94 3.19 2.01
C LYS A 124 15.36 3.70 2.20
N ILE A 125 15.76 4.72 1.46
CA ILE A 125 17.15 5.21 1.40
C ILE A 125 17.28 6.53 2.14
N LEU A 126 16.28 7.40 2.01
CA LEU A 126 16.28 8.74 2.60
C LEU A 126 15.92 8.69 4.10
N PRO A 127 16.52 9.59 4.90
CA PRO A 127 16.08 9.77 6.29
C PRO A 127 14.57 10.08 6.35
N HIS A 128 13.86 9.48 7.30
CA HIS A 128 12.42 9.68 7.45
C HIS A 128 12.05 11.15 7.72
N SER A 129 12.90 11.89 8.45
CA SER A 129 12.70 13.33 8.69
C SER A 129 12.56 14.10 7.36
N LEU A 130 13.48 13.87 6.42
CA LEU A 130 13.44 14.52 5.11
C LEU A 130 12.17 14.14 4.32
N VAL A 131 11.78 12.86 4.38
CA VAL A 131 10.58 12.38 3.68
C VAL A 131 9.31 13.01 4.27
N MET A 132 9.24 13.17 5.61
CA MET A 132 8.16 13.86 6.29
C MET A 132 8.12 15.36 5.94
N ASP A 133 9.26 16.03 5.89
CA ASP A 133 9.33 17.45 5.53
C ASP A 133 8.85 17.70 4.09
N VAL A 134 9.24 16.82 3.16
CA VAL A 134 8.77 16.87 1.77
C VAL A 134 7.26 16.69 1.70
N TRP A 135 6.69 15.73 2.45
CA TRP A 135 5.26 15.52 2.53
C TRP A 135 4.53 16.76 3.07
N MET A 136 4.97 17.30 4.21
CA MET A 136 4.37 18.47 4.83
C MET A 136 4.39 19.70 3.90
N LYS A 137 5.53 19.93 3.24
CA LYS A 137 5.67 21.00 2.25
C LYS A 137 4.74 20.82 1.05
N GLN A 138 4.63 19.59 0.53
CA GLN A 138 3.76 19.24 -0.60
C GLN A 138 2.30 19.50 -0.28
N GLN A 139 1.86 19.17 0.93
CA GLN A 139 0.48 19.34 1.37
C GLN A 139 0.20 20.73 1.99
N LYS A 140 1.20 21.61 2.06
CA LYS A 140 1.12 22.93 2.70
C LYS A 140 0.64 22.83 4.16
N LEU A 141 1.18 21.86 4.87
CA LEU A 141 0.98 21.64 6.31
C LEU A 141 2.10 22.37 7.07
N ARG A 142 1.76 22.93 8.23
CA ARG A 142 2.71 23.61 9.10
C ARG A 142 3.28 22.67 10.15
#